data_04aadc74dba1396d55217ef40d21dde8
#
_entry.id   04aadc74dba1396d55217ef40d21dde8
#
_cell.length_a   1.000
_cell.length_b   1.000
_cell.length_c   1.000
_cell.angle_alpha   90.00
_cell.angle_beta   90.00
_cell.angle_gamma   90.00
#
_symmetry.space_group_name_H-M   'P 1'
#
loop_
_entity.id
_entity.type
_entity.pdbx_description
1 polymer ?
#
loop_
_entity_poly.entity_id
_entity_poly.type
_entity_poly.pdbx_seq_one_letter_code
_entity_poly.pdbx_strand_id
1 'polypeptide(L)'
;MNLDFLYGLLQLSFWGYVLAGFLLVQVTMMAVTLYLHRDAAHRAVDLHPALRHFFRFWIWFTSGMVTREWVAVHRKHHAFSDVAGDPHSPVLYGLKRIVLEGAEVYRDSARDPAVCEKYGRGTPDDWLERNVYAKHRNLGITSMIVTWLLLFGVPGIILIAVQLIAMPLMAAGVINGLGHATGYRNYECDNAARNLVPWGLLVGGEELHNNHHAFPSSARFSMRRWEFDIGWMWLKVFSALGLAQVRRVAPRPVTDAPRDKVDLETVTTIITARMQVLRDYAATVTIPTLKAEAARSAGAVSRRVKKLLVRHPSLLDDAARERLQQVLAESAALRTVHEFRERLAVLWSGKIGNNERLTEHLREWICEAEASGVERLQVFARQLRSYRLEPMPA
;
A
#
# COMPACT_ATOMS: atom_id res chain seq x y z
N MET A 1 -4.16 8.24 54.67
CA MET A 1 -4.35 6.95 54.00
C MET A 1 -3.46 6.96 52.76
N ASN A 2 -2.44 6.11 52.68
CA ASN A 2 -1.57 6.05 51.50
C ASN A 2 -2.36 5.46 50.34
N LEU A 3 -2.52 6.24 49.24
CA LEU A 3 -3.26 5.86 48.05
C LEU A 3 -2.36 5.31 46.93
N ASP A 4 -1.09 5.03 47.24
CA ASP A 4 -0.10 4.59 46.26
C ASP A 4 -0.54 3.29 45.54
N PHE A 5 -1.31 2.44 46.22
CA PHE A 5 -1.86 1.23 45.61
C PHE A 5 -2.76 1.50 44.38
N LEU A 6 -3.33 2.71 44.28
CA LEU A 6 -4.16 3.09 43.12
C LEU A 6 -3.33 3.29 41.84
N TYR A 7 -2.02 3.47 41.97
CA TYR A 7 -1.12 3.72 40.84
C TYR A 7 -0.40 2.48 40.33
N GLY A 8 -0.72 1.31 40.90
CA GLY A 8 -0.11 0.04 40.51
C GLY A 8 1.37 -0.06 40.87
N LEU A 9 2.06 -1.00 40.22
CA LEU A 9 3.46 -1.29 40.54
C LEU A 9 4.44 -0.23 40.01
N LEU A 10 4.14 0.45 38.88
CA LEU A 10 5.10 1.34 38.22
C LEU A 10 5.05 2.79 38.68
N GLN A 11 3.94 3.26 39.24
CA GLN A 11 3.77 4.60 39.84
C GLN A 11 4.39 5.73 39.00
N LEU A 12 4.02 5.80 37.71
CA LEU A 12 4.62 6.75 36.77
C LEU A 12 4.12 8.19 37.04
N SER A 13 4.89 9.18 36.60
CA SER A 13 4.39 10.55 36.47
C SER A 13 3.34 10.65 35.36
N PHE A 14 2.58 11.75 35.28
CA PHE A 14 1.62 12.01 34.20
C PHE A 14 2.26 11.81 32.81
N TRP A 15 3.41 12.42 32.57
CA TRP A 15 4.14 12.26 31.29
C TRP A 15 4.68 10.85 31.09
N GLY A 16 4.98 10.14 32.17
CA GLY A 16 5.33 8.70 32.12
C GLY A 16 4.18 7.85 31.62
N TYR A 17 2.94 8.09 32.06
CA TYR A 17 1.74 7.40 31.53
C TYR A 17 1.47 7.75 30.08
N VAL A 18 1.62 9.03 29.67
CA VAL A 18 1.48 9.45 28.27
C VAL A 18 2.50 8.74 27.38
N LEU A 19 3.75 8.70 27.79
CA LEU A 19 4.81 8.01 27.07
C LEU A 19 4.56 6.49 27.00
N ALA A 20 4.16 5.87 28.11
CA ALA A 20 3.83 4.44 28.16
C ALA A 20 2.70 4.13 27.18
N GLY A 21 1.59 4.88 27.19
CA GLY A 21 0.49 4.70 26.26
C GLY A 21 0.92 4.83 24.81
N PHE A 22 1.71 5.85 24.49
CA PHE A 22 2.27 6.02 23.15
C PHE A 22 3.14 4.83 22.72
N LEU A 23 4.07 4.39 23.57
CA LEU A 23 4.96 3.27 23.25
C LEU A 23 4.20 1.96 23.08
N LEU A 24 3.21 1.67 23.93
CA LEU A 24 2.37 0.48 23.82
C LEU A 24 1.61 0.43 22.50
N VAL A 25 1.05 1.57 22.06
CA VAL A 25 0.40 1.69 20.75
C VAL A 25 1.43 1.52 19.62
N GLN A 26 2.63 2.13 19.72
CA GLN A 26 3.66 1.99 18.69
C GLN A 26 4.16 0.54 18.55
N VAL A 27 4.29 -0.22 19.63
CA VAL A 27 4.62 -1.67 19.56
C VAL A 27 3.51 -2.42 18.84
N THR A 28 2.24 -2.07 19.09
CA THR A 28 1.11 -2.69 18.38
C THR A 28 1.12 -2.35 16.89
N MET A 29 1.34 -1.08 16.51
CA MET A 29 1.46 -0.67 15.12
C MET A 29 2.65 -1.36 14.43
N MET A 30 3.78 -1.51 15.13
CA MET A 30 4.94 -2.25 14.63
C MET A 30 4.61 -3.73 14.42
N ALA A 31 3.90 -4.37 15.34
CA ALA A 31 3.48 -5.75 15.20
C ALA A 31 2.53 -5.95 14.00
N VAL A 32 1.63 -5.00 13.77
CA VAL A 32 0.72 -5.02 12.61
C VAL A 32 1.51 -4.85 11.32
N THR A 33 2.31 -3.78 11.18
CA THR A 33 2.99 -3.46 9.92
C THR A 33 4.10 -4.47 9.57
N LEU A 34 4.87 -4.95 10.55
CA LEU A 34 5.99 -5.85 10.26
C LEU A 34 5.56 -7.30 10.17
N TYR A 35 4.73 -7.78 11.11
CA TYR A 35 4.34 -9.18 11.15
C TYR A 35 3.08 -9.47 10.34
N LEU A 36 1.93 -8.86 10.65
CA LEU A 36 0.69 -9.19 9.93
C LEU A 36 0.77 -8.79 8.46
N HIS A 37 1.26 -7.60 8.19
CA HIS A 37 1.22 -6.99 6.87
C HIS A 37 2.39 -7.42 5.98
N ARG A 38 3.64 -7.04 6.34
CA ARG A 38 4.81 -7.26 5.47
C ARG A 38 5.30 -8.70 5.49
N ASP A 39 5.25 -9.41 6.64
CA ASP A 39 5.65 -10.83 6.73
C ASP A 39 4.50 -11.76 6.33
N ALA A 40 3.40 -11.79 7.07
CA ALA A 40 2.36 -12.80 6.91
C ALA A 40 1.47 -12.57 5.66
N ALA A 41 1.02 -11.33 5.40
CA ALA A 41 0.13 -11.06 4.26
C ALA A 41 0.88 -11.01 2.93
N HIS A 42 1.90 -10.17 2.81
CA HIS A 42 2.59 -9.90 1.54
C HIS A 42 3.87 -10.68 1.32
N ARG A 43 4.40 -11.35 2.34
CA ARG A 43 5.65 -12.12 2.27
C ARG A 43 6.81 -11.32 1.67
N ALA A 44 6.86 -10.03 2.02
CA ALA A 44 7.91 -9.10 1.59
C ALA A 44 9.16 -9.19 2.44
N VAL A 45 9.04 -9.77 3.64
CA VAL A 45 10.10 -9.97 4.62
C VAL A 45 9.93 -11.31 5.32
N ASP A 46 11.02 -11.90 5.79
CA ASP A 46 11.02 -13.01 6.76
C ASP A 46 11.53 -12.48 8.09
N LEU A 47 10.69 -12.51 9.09
CA LEU A 47 11.10 -12.21 10.47
C LEU A 47 11.71 -13.46 11.13
N HIS A 48 12.74 -13.27 11.93
CA HIS A 48 13.28 -14.34 12.78
C HIS A 48 12.17 -14.94 13.66
N PRO A 49 12.14 -16.26 13.88
CA PRO A 49 11.06 -16.92 14.64
C PRO A 49 10.76 -16.27 15.98
N ALA A 50 11.77 -15.86 16.74
CA ALA A 50 11.58 -15.21 18.04
C ALA A 50 10.81 -13.87 17.90
N LEU A 51 11.16 -13.05 16.91
CA LEU A 51 10.49 -11.77 16.67
C LEU A 51 9.06 -11.97 16.15
N ARG A 52 8.88 -12.97 15.28
CA ARG A 52 7.57 -13.38 14.77
C ARG A 52 6.64 -13.85 15.89
N HIS A 53 7.15 -14.68 16.82
CA HIS A 53 6.41 -15.11 17.99
C HIS A 53 6.06 -13.96 18.93
N PHE A 54 7.00 -13.05 19.20
CA PHE A 54 6.75 -11.86 20.01
C PHE A 54 5.59 -11.04 19.45
N PHE A 55 5.64 -10.68 18.16
CA PHE A 55 4.59 -9.87 17.55
C PHE A 55 3.24 -10.61 17.49
N ARG A 56 3.24 -11.90 17.21
CA ARG A 56 2.04 -12.72 17.20
C ARG A 56 1.39 -12.80 18.59
N PHE A 57 2.18 -13.03 19.64
CA PHE A 57 1.72 -12.96 21.02
C PHE A 57 1.18 -11.58 21.36
N TRP A 58 1.92 -10.51 21.00
CA TRP A 58 1.52 -9.13 21.29
C TRP A 58 0.17 -8.76 20.68
N ILE A 59 -0.06 -9.12 19.42
CA ILE A 59 -1.33 -8.86 18.73
C ILE A 59 -2.48 -9.63 19.42
N TRP A 60 -2.30 -10.90 19.71
CA TRP A 60 -3.29 -11.66 20.45
C TRP A 60 -3.56 -11.07 21.84
N PHE A 61 -2.53 -10.70 22.56
CA PHE A 61 -2.60 -10.12 23.90
C PHE A 61 -3.35 -8.79 23.91
N THR A 62 -3.08 -7.90 22.92
CA THR A 62 -3.62 -6.53 22.91
C THR A 62 -4.91 -6.35 22.13
N SER A 63 -5.27 -7.28 21.24
CA SER A 63 -6.44 -7.13 20.36
C SER A 63 -7.28 -8.42 20.20
N GLY A 64 -6.81 -9.56 20.65
CA GLY A 64 -7.46 -10.86 20.40
C GLY A 64 -7.51 -11.26 18.93
N MET A 65 -6.71 -10.62 18.08
CA MET A 65 -6.75 -10.83 16.63
C MET A 65 -6.08 -12.14 16.25
N VAL A 66 -6.67 -12.84 15.29
CA VAL A 66 -6.17 -14.10 14.73
C VAL A 66 -5.47 -13.81 13.41
N THR A 67 -4.21 -14.24 13.30
CA THR A 67 -3.36 -13.97 12.13
C THR A 67 -4.03 -14.36 10.81
N ARG A 68 -4.62 -15.56 10.74
CA ARG A 68 -5.27 -16.08 9.53
C ARG A 68 -6.42 -15.22 9.06
N GLU A 69 -7.24 -14.73 9.97
CA GLU A 69 -8.39 -13.89 9.66
C GLU A 69 -7.96 -12.53 9.12
N TRP A 70 -7.02 -11.88 9.81
CA TRP A 70 -6.51 -10.58 9.37
C TRP A 70 -5.88 -10.65 7.99
N VAL A 71 -5.01 -11.64 7.77
CA VAL A 71 -4.36 -11.87 6.47
C VAL A 71 -5.37 -12.15 5.38
N ALA A 72 -6.41 -12.95 5.68
CA ALA A 72 -7.45 -13.29 4.71
C ALA A 72 -8.25 -12.07 4.27
N VAL A 73 -8.70 -11.25 5.22
CA VAL A 73 -9.45 -10.01 4.92
C VAL A 73 -8.57 -9.05 4.15
N HIS A 74 -7.32 -8.85 4.55
CA HIS A 74 -6.39 -7.94 3.90
C HIS A 74 -6.05 -8.38 2.45
N ARG A 75 -5.77 -9.66 2.22
CA ARG A 75 -5.54 -10.17 0.86
C ARG A 75 -6.78 -10.10 -0.02
N LYS A 76 -7.98 -10.31 0.55
CA LYS A 76 -9.25 -10.11 -0.17
C LYS A 76 -9.41 -8.66 -0.57
N HIS A 77 -9.09 -7.71 0.32
CA HIS A 77 -9.08 -6.28 0.00
C HIS A 77 -8.17 -5.98 -1.19
N HIS A 78 -6.92 -6.46 -1.20
CA HIS A 78 -6.03 -6.27 -2.35
C HIS A 78 -6.52 -6.91 -3.64
N ALA A 79 -7.25 -8.02 -3.56
CA ALA A 79 -7.81 -8.68 -4.74
C ALA A 79 -9.01 -7.93 -5.33
N PHE A 80 -9.72 -7.14 -4.53
CA PHE A 80 -10.96 -6.46 -4.92
C PHE A 80 -10.98 -4.98 -4.52
N SER A 81 -9.82 -4.35 -4.35
CA SER A 81 -9.74 -2.97 -3.85
C SER A 81 -10.72 -2.03 -4.54
N ASP A 82 -11.66 -1.47 -3.75
CA ASP A 82 -12.67 -0.48 -4.15
C ASP A 82 -13.70 -0.95 -5.19
N VAL A 83 -13.78 -2.25 -5.46
CA VAL A 83 -14.79 -2.86 -6.33
C VAL A 83 -15.64 -3.88 -5.56
N ALA A 84 -16.73 -4.35 -6.19
CA ALA A 84 -17.63 -5.33 -5.58
C ALA A 84 -16.85 -6.55 -5.05
N GLY A 85 -17.04 -6.86 -3.77
CA GLY A 85 -16.29 -7.92 -3.07
C GLY A 85 -15.20 -7.43 -2.13
N ASP A 86 -14.83 -6.14 -2.16
CA ASP A 86 -13.93 -5.55 -1.17
C ASP A 86 -14.57 -5.60 0.22
N PRO A 87 -13.86 -6.13 1.25
CA PRO A 87 -14.41 -6.28 2.58
C PRO A 87 -14.60 -4.97 3.35
N HIS A 88 -13.93 -3.88 3.00
CA HIS A 88 -13.96 -2.65 3.81
C HIS A 88 -13.66 -1.35 3.02
N SER A 89 -14.06 -1.28 1.75
CA SER A 89 -13.84 -0.07 0.94
C SER A 89 -14.72 1.09 1.35
N PRO A 90 -14.18 2.30 1.58
CA PRO A 90 -14.99 3.50 1.80
C PRO A 90 -15.74 3.95 0.53
N VAL A 91 -15.30 3.50 -0.66
CA VAL A 91 -15.99 3.76 -1.93
C VAL A 91 -17.34 3.02 -1.97
N LEU A 92 -17.39 1.79 -1.42
CA LEU A 92 -18.59 0.95 -1.41
C LEU A 92 -19.50 1.21 -0.19
N TYR A 93 -18.89 1.32 0.99
CA TYR A 93 -19.63 1.40 2.26
C TYR A 93 -19.80 2.84 2.77
N GLY A 94 -19.10 3.80 2.17
CA GLY A 94 -19.03 5.18 2.63
C GLY A 94 -17.98 5.39 3.72
N LEU A 95 -17.28 6.54 3.64
CA LEU A 95 -16.19 6.87 4.56
C LEU A 95 -16.62 6.89 6.03
N LYS A 96 -17.80 7.48 6.33
CA LYS A 96 -18.30 7.58 7.70
C LYS A 96 -18.44 6.19 8.34
N ARG A 97 -18.99 5.22 7.60
CA ARG A 97 -19.18 3.85 8.09
C ARG A 97 -17.86 3.16 8.34
N ILE A 98 -16.89 3.29 7.42
CA ILE A 98 -15.57 2.67 7.62
C ILE A 98 -14.81 3.28 8.81
N VAL A 99 -14.92 4.59 9.04
CA VAL A 99 -14.28 5.26 10.18
C VAL A 99 -14.91 4.86 11.52
N LEU A 100 -16.25 4.75 11.58
CA LEU A 100 -16.96 4.53 12.85
C LEU A 100 -17.24 3.05 13.14
N GLU A 101 -17.47 2.23 12.10
CA GLU A 101 -17.89 0.83 12.20
C GLU A 101 -16.90 -0.12 11.50
N GLY A 102 -15.69 0.34 11.18
CA GLY A 102 -14.72 -0.45 10.42
C GLY A 102 -14.31 -1.75 11.09
N ALA A 103 -14.34 -1.81 12.42
CA ALA A 103 -14.07 -3.04 13.17
C ALA A 103 -15.19 -4.10 12.97
N GLU A 104 -16.45 -3.67 12.91
CA GLU A 104 -17.60 -4.52 12.63
C GLU A 104 -17.56 -5.04 11.20
N VAL A 105 -17.35 -4.13 10.23
CA VAL A 105 -17.19 -4.47 8.81
C VAL A 105 -16.07 -5.47 8.59
N TYR A 106 -14.92 -5.30 9.28
CA TYR A 106 -13.83 -6.28 9.28
C TYR A 106 -14.27 -7.63 9.84
N ARG A 107 -14.93 -7.64 11.01
CA ARG A 107 -15.37 -8.88 11.69
C ARG A 107 -16.34 -9.69 10.83
N ASP A 108 -17.23 -9.04 10.10
CA ASP A 108 -18.19 -9.71 9.22
C ASP A 108 -17.47 -10.50 8.12
N SER A 109 -16.45 -9.91 7.51
CA SER A 109 -15.63 -10.61 6.52
C SER A 109 -14.72 -11.67 7.15
N ALA A 110 -14.18 -11.43 8.35
CA ALA A 110 -13.31 -12.36 9.06
C ALA A 110 -14.04 -13.63 9.54
N ARG A 111 -15.35 -13.54 9.77
CA ARG A 111 -16.20 -14.68 10.14
C ARG A 111 -16.57 -15.60 8.98
N ASP A 112 -16.37 -15.17 7.74
CA ASP A 112 -16.65 -15.99 6.57
C ASP A 112 -15.58 -17.07 6.38
N PRO A 113 -15.90 -18.37 6.57
CA PRO A 113 -14.93 -19.46 6.43
C PRO A 113 -14.33 -19.53 5.03
N ALA A 114 -15.11 -19.21 3.98
CA ALA A 114 -14.65 -19.26 2.61
C ALA A 114 -13.56 -18.20 2.33
N VAL A 115 -13.69 -17.02 2.95
CA VAL A 115 -12.67 -15.97 2.89
C VAL A 115 -11.39 -16.45 3.57
N CYS A 116 -11.49 -17.00 4.79
CA CYS A 116 -10.35 -17.51 5.54
C CYS A 116 -9.66 -18.69 4.85
N GLU A 117 -10.43 -19.59 4.23
CA GLU A 117 -9.88 -20.71 3.48
C GLU A 117 -9.12 -20.26 2.23
N LYS A 118 -9.72 -19.38 1.43
CA LYS A 118 -9.16 -18.95 0.16
C LYS A 118 -7.96 -18.01 0.35
N TYR A 119 -8.08 -16.99 1.19
CA TYR A 119 -7.09 -15.92 1.31
C TYR A 119 -6.14 -16.06 2.51
N GLY A 120 -6.48 -16.87 3.52
CA GLY A 120 -5.66 -17.10 4.71
C GLY A 120 -4.57 -18.16 4.56
N ARG A 121 -4.33 -18.68 3.35
CA ARG A 121 -3.34 -19.75 3.11
C ARG A 121 -1.92 -19.33 3.45
N GLY A 122 -1.18 -20.26 4.11
CA GLY A 122 0.23 -20.08 4.47
C GLY A 122 0.47 -19.14 5.64
N THR A 123 -0.56 -18.87 6.46
CA THR A 123 -0.43 -18.30 7.79
C THR A 123 -0.06 -19.38 8.80
N PRO A 124 0.45 -19.02 10.00
CA PRO A 124 0.75 -20.01 11.05
C PRO A 124 -0.46 -20.88 11.36
N ASP A 125 -0.21 -22.19 11.47
CA ASP A 125 -1.17 -23.20 11.88
C ASP A 125 -0.52 -24.19 12.85
N ASP A 126 0.22 -23.66 13.83
CA ASP A 126 0.88 -24.45 14.87
C ASP A 126 -0.03 -24.70 16.09
N TRP A 127 0.50 -25.40 17.08
CA TRP A 127 -0.25 -25.72 18.31
C TRP A 127 -0.74 -24.46 19.04
N LEU A 128 0.09 -23.41 19.13
CA LEU A 128 -0.27 -22.14 19.79
C LEU A 128 -1.43 -21.44 19.07
N GLU A 129 -1.39 -21.40 17.71
CA GLU A 129 -2.47 -20.81 16.95
C GLU A 129 -3.79 -21.53 17.19
N ARG A 130 -3.78 -22.87 17.05
CA ARG A 130 -5.01 -23.68 17.16
C ARG A 130 -5.57 -23.74 18.59
N ASN A 131 -4.71 -23.83 19.60
CA ASN A 131 -5.15 -24.12 20.98
C ASN A 131 -5.16 -22.90 21.90
N VAL A 132 -4.47 -21.81 21.55
CA VAL A 132 -4.38 -20.59 22.37
C VAL A 132 -4.98 -19.41 21.63
N TYR A 133 -4.37 -18.96 20.54
CA TYR A 133 -4.69 -17.68 19.94
C TYR A 133 -6.06 -17.66 19.27
N ALA A 134 -6.36 -18.62 18.40
CA ALA A 134 -7.65 -18.69 17.73
C ALA A 134 -8.79 -19.13 18.68
N LYS A 135 -8.52 -20.09 19.57
CA LYS A 135 -9.51 -20.66 20.48
C LYS A 135 -9.87 -19.72 21.64
N HIS A 136 -8.88 -19.00 22.19
CA HIS A 136 -9.02 -18.21 23.39
C HIS A 136 -8.69 -16.72 23.17
N ARG A 137 -9.36 -16.07 22.19
CA ARG A 137 -9.14 -14.66 21.83
C ARG A 137 -9.31 -13.70 23.00
N ASN A 138 -10.41 -13.89 23.75
CA ASN A 138 -10.74 -13.03 24.89
C ASN A 138 -9.75 -13.19 26.04
N LEU A 139 -9.07 -14.34 26.16
CA LEU A 139 -8.05 -14.54 27.17
C LEU A 139 -6.86 -13.58 27.00
N GLY A 140 -6.45 -13.31 25.75
CA GLY A 140 -5.41 -12.32 25.46
C GLY A 140 -5.79 -10.94 25.99
N ILE A 141 -6.95 -10.44 25.58
CA ILE A 141 -7.45 -9.12 26.00
C ILE A 141 -7.64 -9.07 27.53
N THR A 142 -8.23 -10.12 28.14
CA THR A 142 -8.40 -10.17 29.58
C THR A 142 -7.05 -10.16 30.32
N SER A 143 -6.07 -10.89 29.82
CA SER A 143 -4.71 -10.90 30.37
C SER A 143 -4.05 -9.52 30.26
N MET A 144 -4.23 -8.81 29.14
CA MET A 144 -3.77 -7.44 28.99
C MET A 144 -4.42 -6.50 30.01
N ILE A 145 -5.75 -6.59 30.17
CA ILE A 145 -6.49 -5.76 31.13
C ILE A 145 -5.94 -5.97 32.55
N VAL A 146 -5.82 -7.23 32.96
CA VAL A 146 -5.26 -7.56 34.29
C VAL A 146 -3.82 -7.04 34.44
N THR A 147 -2.99 -7.25 33.43
CA THR A 147 -1.59 -6.80 33.43
C THR A 147 -1.48 -5.26 33.53
N TRP A 148 -2.27 -4.52 32.76
CA TRP A 148 -2.24 -3.05 32.79
C TRP A 148 -2.79 -2.51 34.13
N LEU A 149 -3.81 -3.14 34.70
CA LEU A 149 -4.31 -2.76 36.05
C LEU A 149 -3.27 -3.04 37.15
N LEU A 150 -2.55 -4.15 37.08
CA LEU A 150 -1.48 -4.47 38.03
C LEU A 150 -0.28 -3.50 37.89
N LEU A 151 0.14 -3.22 36.66
CA LEU A 151 1.31 -2.38 36.41
C LEU A 151 1.03 -0.89 36.66
N PHE A 152 -0.12 -0.40 36.23
CA PHE A 152 -0.44 1.02 36.15
C PHE A 152 -1.59 1.47 37.06
N GLY A 153 -2.28 0.53 37.74
CA GLY A 153 -3.41 0.83 38.62
C GLY A 153 -4.58 1.50 37.89
N VAL A 154 -5.24 2.45 38.54
CA VAL A 154 -6.40 3.20 38.01
C VAL A 154 -6.05 3.94 36.69
N PRO A 155 -4.91 4.63 36.56
CA PRO A 155 -4.47 5.18 35.25
C PRO A 155 -4.36 4.13 34.14
N GLY A 156 -4.12 2.86 34.47
CA GLY A 156 -4.12 1.75 33.53
C GLY A 156 -5.43 1.58 32.76
N ILE A 157 -6.57 2.02 33.31
CA ILE A 157 -7.87 1.99 32.63
C ILE A 157 -7.82 2.87 31.35
N ILE A 158 -7.16 4.01 31.42
CA ILE A 158 -6.99 4.89 30.25
C ILE A 158 -6.07 4.22 29.23
N LEU A 159 -4.98 3.59 29.68
CA LEU A 159 -4.07 2.86 28.78
C LEU A 159 -4.76 1.69 28.09
N ILE A 160 -5.65 0.97 28.79
CA ILE A 160 -6.48 -0.11 28.23
C ILE A 160 -7.41 0.48 27.15
N ALA A 161 -8.13 1.56 27.45
CA ALA A 161 -9.03 2.20 26.51
C ALA A 161 -8.28 2.68 25.24
N VAL A 162 -7.15 3.34 25.42
CA VAL A 162 -6.29 3.78 24.29
C VAL A 162 -5.83 2.59 23.46
N GLN A 163 -5.39 1.51 24.09
CA GLN A 163 -4.92 0.31 23.38
C GLN A 163 -6.03 -0.37 22.57
N LEU A 164 -7.24 -0.49 23.13
CA LEU A 164 -8.39 -1.13 22.48
C LEU A 164 -8.95 -0.29 21.33
N ILE A 165 -8.87 1.04 21.44
CA ILE A 165 -9.39 1.96 20.41
C ILE A 165 -8.34 2.16 19.30
N ALA A 166 -7.04 2.14 19.61
CA ALA A 166 -5.99 2.47 18.67
C ALA A 166 -6.04 1.60 17.41
N MET A 167 -6.24 0.30 17.56
CA MET A 167 -6.24 -0.63 16.43
C MET A 167 -7.42 -0.40 15.46
N PRO A 168 -8.70 -0.38 15.89
CA PRO A 168 -9.83 -0.05 15.02
C PRO A 168 -9.71 1.33 14.39
N LEU A 169 -9.31 2.33 15.15
CA LEU A 169 -9.21 3.69 14.64
C LEU A 169 -8.10 3.82 13.60
N MET A 170 -6.88 3.36 13.90
CA MET A 170 -5.73 3.55 13.04
C MET A 170 -5.78 2.63 11.81
N ALA A 171 -6.05 1.34 11.97
CA ALA A 171 -6.07 0.40 10.84
C ALA A 171 -7.33 0.57 9.98
N ALA A 172 -8.53 0.47 10.57
CA ALA A 172 -9.76 0.53 9.80
C ALA A 172 -10.14 1.97 9.44
N GLY A 173 -10.21 2.88 10.42
CA GLY A 173 -10.65 4.26 10.19
C GLY A 173 -9.65 5.07 9.37
N VAL A 174 -8.38 5.12 9.80
CA VAL A 174 -7.37 5.96 9.16
C VAL A 174 -6.85 5.31 7.88
N ILE A 175 -6.33 4.08 7.94
CA ILE A 175 -5.68 3.50 6.77
C ILE A 175 -6.71 3.03 5.74
N ASN A 176 -7.64 2.15 6.10
CA ASN A 176 -8.62 1.65 5.12
C ASN A 176 -9.67 2.71 4.74
N GLY A 177 -10.05 3.61 5.67
CA GLY A 177 -11.00 4.69 5.42
C GLY A 177 -10.37 5.89 4.72
N LEU A 178 -9.61 6.69 5.47
CA LEU A 178 -9.01 7.92 4.95
C LEU A 178 -7.97 7.64 3.87
N GLY A 179 -7.21 6.53 3.98
CA GLY A 179 -6.21 6.12 2.99
C GLY A 179 -6.77 5.82 1.60
N HIS A 180 -8.09 5.57 1.46
CA HIS A 180 -8.78 5.46 0.16
C HIS A 180 -9.61 6.69 -0.20
N ALA A 181 -9.69 7.72 0.67
CA ALA A 181 -10.52 8.90 0.45
C ALA A 181 -9.70 10.17 0.21
N THR A 182 -8.62 10.40 0.98
CA THR A 182 -7.88 11.66 0.99
C THR A 182 -6.36 11.47 0.91
N GLY A 183 -5.64 12.52 0.48
CA GLY A 183 -4.19 12.50 0.36
C GLY A 183 -3.68 12.62 -1.07
N TYR A 184 -2.37 12.38 -1.25
CA TYR A 184 -1.70 12.45 -2.55
C TYR A 184 -1.47 11.06 -3.16
N ARG A 185 -1.10 11.02 -4.44
CA ARG A 185 -0.78 9.79 -5.16
C ARG A 185 0.56 9.93 -5.86
N ASN A 186 1.41 8.94 -5.71
CA ASN A 186 2.62 8.79 -6.52
C ASN A 186 2.38 7.95 -7.77
N TYR A 187 1.41 7.04 -7.70
CA TYR A 187 1.09 6.06 -8.74
C TYR A 187 -0.40 6.03 -9.01
N GLU A 188 -0.78 5.91 -10.28
CA GLU A 188 -2.17 5.78 -10.68
C GLU A 188 -2.56 4.29 -10.74
N CYS A 189 -2.83 3.74 -9.54
CA CYS A 189 -3.39 2.40 -9.38
C CYS A 189 -4.85 2.38 -9.86
N ASP A 190 -5.39 1.18 -10.09
CA ASP A 190 -6.78 0.91 -10.47
C ASP A 190 -7.80 1.10 -9.32
N ASN A 191 -7.33 1.49 -8.15
CA ASN A 191 -8.11 1.72 -6.93
C ASN A 191 -7.90 3.14 -6.37
N ALA A 192 -8.66 3.53 -5.35
CA ALA A 192 -8.68 4.88 -4.80
C ALA A 192 -7.56 5.17 -3.79
N ALA A 193 -6.70 4.21 -3.46
CA ALA A 193 -5.65 4.35 -2.44
C ALA A 193 -4.77 5.60 -2.62
N ARG A 194 -4.48 6.28 -1.52
CA ARG A 194 -3.72 7.54 -1.44
C ARG A 194 -2.70 7.47 -0.31
N ASN A 195 -1.61 8.19 -0.45
CA ASN A 195 -0.72 8.49 0.65
C ASN A 195 -1.33 9.61 1.49
N LEU A 196 -1.58 9.37 2.76
CA LEU A 196 -2.18 10.35 3.67
C LEU A 196 -1.23 11.53 3.91
N VAL A 197 -0.03 11.21 4.38
CA VAL A 197 1.06 12.14 4.66
C VAL A 197 2.39 11.49 4.25
N PRO A 198 3.45 12.28 4.00
CA PRO A 198 4.73 11.71 3.58
C PRO A 198 5.52 11.06 4.72
N TRP A 199 5.10 11.27 5.95
CA TRP A 199 5.78 10.77 7.14
C TRP A 199 5.01 9.60 7.73
N GLY A 200 5.38 8.39 7.34
CA GLY A 200 4.81 7.15 7.86
C GLY A 200 5.37 6.83 9.25
N LEU A 201 4.95 7.58 10.27
CA LEU A 201 5.47 7.51 11.64
C LEU A 201 4.48 6.87 12.61
N LEU A 202 3.20 7.22 12.52
CA LEU A 202 2.22 6.88 13.56
C LEU A 202 1.60 5.51 13.36
N VAL A 203 1.44 5.09 12.10
CA VAL A 203 0.79 3.80 11.75
C VAL A 203 1.78 2.88 11.02
N GLY A 204 3.05 2.93 11.43
CA GLY A 204 4.05 1.97 10.95
C GLY A 204 4.48 2.11 9.48
N GLY A 205 4.21 3.24 8.84
CA GLY A 205 4.47 3.47 7.40
C GLY A 205 3.25 3.27 6.52
N GLU A 206 2.13 2.77 7.07
CA GLU A 206 0.89 2.50 6.33
C GLU A 206 0.24 3.79 5.80
N GLU A 207 0.63 4.97 6.31
CA GLU A 207 0.25 6.28 5.78
C GLU A 207 0.65 6.46 4.30
N LEU A 208 1.62 5.69 3.83
CA LEU A 208 2.07 5.65 2.43
C LEU A 208 1.27 4.63 1.60
N HIS A 209 -0.04 4.65 1.74
CA HIS A 209 -0.96 3.61 1.30
C HIS A 209 -1.07 3.46 -0.23
N ASN A 210 -0.98 4.57 -1.00
CA ASN A 210 -0.91 4.49 -2.45
C ASN A 210 0.38 3.81 -2.94
N ASN A 211 1.50 4.06 -2.29
CA ASN A 211 2.76 3.39 -2.61
C ASN A 211 2.66 1.90 -2.36
N HIS A 212 2.03 1.51 -1.22
CA HIS A 212 1.78 0.13 -0.87
C HIS A 212 0.85 -0.55 -1.90
N HIS A 213 -0.27 0.05 -2.29
CA HIS A 213 -1.17 -0.50 -3.31
C HIS A 213 -0.54 -0.60 -4.71
N ALA A 214 0.42 0.28 -5.03
CA ALA A 214 1.20 0.16 -6.27
C ALA A 214 2.18 -1.01 -6.23
N PHE A 215 2.74 -1.34 -5.07
CA PHE A 215 3.73 -2.40 -4.86
C PHE A 215 3.44 -3.21 -3.59
N PRO A 216 2.38 -4.02 -3.55
CA PRO A 216 1.96 -4.72 -2.33
C PRO A 216 3.03 -5.64 -1.75
N SER A 217 3.85 -6.27 -2.60
CA SER A 217 4.93 -7.15 -2.18
C SER A 217 6.22 -6.44 -1.78
N SER A 218 6.23 -5.10 -1.70
CA SER A 218 7.41 -4.35 -1.26
C SER A 218 7.48 -4.26 0.26
N ALA A 219 8.64 -4.58 0.84
CA ALA A 219 8.93 -4.34 2.25
C ALA A 219 9.13 -2.86 2.59
N ARG A 220 9.33 -2.00 1.59
CA ARG A 220 9.53 -0.56 1.71
C ARG A 220 8.37 0.19 1.08
N PHE A 221 7.72 1.08 1.83
CA PHE A 221 6.61 1.89 1.33
C PHE A 221 7.04 3.30 0.91
N SER A 222 8.15 3.84 1.42
CA SER A 222 8.69 5.12 0.96
C SER A 222 9.28 5.00 -0.44
N MET A 223 8.69 5.69 -1.43
CA MET A 223 9.10 5.66 -2.85
C MET A 223 9.81 6.94 -3.28
N ARG A 224 9.69 8.01 -2.50
CA ARG A 224 10.30 9.31 -2.74
C ARG A 224 11.34 9.64 -1.67
N ARG A 225 12.32 10.48 -1.99
CA ARG A 225 13.38 10.87 -1.06
C ARG A 225 12.86 11.65 0.17
N TRP A 226 11.72 12.32 0.01
CA TRP A 226 11.06 13.11 1.05
C TRP A 226 10.01 12.31 1.86
N GLU A 227 9.79 11.04 1.50
CA GLU A 227 8.92 10.14 2.25
C GLU A 227 9.73 9.37 3.29
N PHE A 228 9.17 9.23 4.47
CA PHE A 228 9.73 8.44 5.56
C PHE A 228 8.79 7.26 5.89
N ASP A 229 9.37 6.08 6.09
CA ASP A 229 8.69 4.83 6.43
C ASP A 229 9.35 4.24 7.67
N ILE A 230 8.71 4.39 8.85
CA ILE A 230 9.25 3.90 10.11
C ILE A 230 9.32 2.37 10.13
N GLY A 231 8.38 1.67 9.48
CA GLY A 231 8.42 0.21 9.35
C GLY A 231 9.66 -0.25 8.57
N TRP A 232 10.00 0.45 7.48
CA TRP A 232 11.24 0.19 6.75
C TRP A 232 12.48 0.50 7.58
N MET A 233 12.47 1.55 8.37
CA MET A 233 13.57 1.86 9.31
C MET A 233 13.79 0.70 10.29
N TRP A 234 12.72 0.20 10.92
CA TRP A 234 12.81 -0.94 11.83
C TRP A 234 13.27 -2.22 11.13
N LEU A 235 12.80 -2.50 9.91
CA LEU A 235 13.29 -3.64 9.13
C LEU A 235 14.79 -3.57 8.87
N LYS A 236 15.34 -2.40 8.59
CA LYS A 236 16.80 -2.24 8.46
C LYS A 236 17.54 -2.51 9.76
N VAL A 237 17.01 -2.03 10.89
CA VAL A 237 17.59 -2.33 12.22
C VAL A 237 17.55 -3.82 12.50
N PHE A 238 16.41 -4.47 12.32
CA PHE A 238 16.27 -5.90 12.55
C PHE A 238 17.09 -6.75 11.58
N SER A 239 17.24 -6.32 10.33
CA SER A 239 18.12 -7.01 9.37
C SER A 239 19.60 -6.91 9.79
N ALA A 240 20.04 -5.75 10.25
CA ALA A 240 21.40 -5.57 10.75
C ALA A 240 21.69 -6.43 12.00
N LEU A 241 20.64 -6.75 12.79
CA LEU A 241 20.73 -7.63 13.96
C LEU A 241 20.49 -9.12 13.62
N GLY A 242 20.30 -9.47 12.35
CA GLY A 242 19.96 -10.84 11.94
C GLY A 242 18.54 -11.30 12.31
N LEU A 243 17.66 -10.37 12.72
CA LEU A 243 16.29 -10.64 13.14
C LEU A 243 15.24 -10.51 12.01
N ALA A 244 15.65 -10.05 10.84
CA ALA A 244 14.80 -9.96 9.66
C ALA A 244 15.60 -10.14 8.37
N GLN A 245 14.98 -10.73 7.35
CA GLN A 245 15.52 -10.80 6.00
C GLN A 245 14.52 -10.17 5.03
N VAL A 246 14.92 -9.10 4.35
CA VAL A 246 14.10 -8.47 3.32
C VAL A 246 14.12 -9.34 2.07
N ARG A 247 12.94 -9.76 1.61
CA ARG A 247 12.77 -10.60 0.41
C ARG A 247 12.54 -9.78 -0.83
N ARG A 248 11.75 -8.70 -0.71
CA ARG A 248 11.32 -7.90 -1.87
C ARG A 248 11.22 -6.43 -1.50
N VAL A 249 11.67 -5.60 -2.42
CA VAL A 249 11.40 -4.16 -2.45
C VAL A 249 10.84 -3.78 -3.82
N ALA A 250 10.14 -2.66 -3.89
CA ALA A 250 9.63 -2.16 -5.16
C ALA A 250 10.77 -2.01 -6.17
N PRO A 251 10.59 -2.49 -7.41
CA PRO A 251 11.61 -2.41 -8.44
C PRO A 251 11.94 -0.95 -8.73
N ARG A 252 13.21 -0.67 -9.05
CA ARG A 252 13.63 0.65 -9.51
C ARG A 252 14.18 0.51 -10.91
N PRO A 253 13.47 1.05 -11.92
CA PRO A 253 14.03 1.14 -13.24
C PRO A 253 15.15 2.18 -13.23
N VAL A 254 16.30 1.78 -13.75
CA VAL A 254 17.42 2.66 -14.06
C VAL A 254 17.57 2.74 -15.57
N THR A 255 18.05 3.88 -16.07
CA THR A 255 18.38 4.05 -17.48
C THR A 255 19.86 3.72 -17.67
N ASP A 256 20.14 2.78 -18.55
CA ASP A 256 21.49 2.42 -19.01
C ASP A 256 21.72 2.97 -20.43
N ALA A 257 22.84 2.67 -21.05
CA ALA A 257 23.09 3.03 -22.44
C ALA A 257 21.95 2.54 -23.35
N PRO A 258 21.48 3.34 -24.32
CA PRO A 258 20.43 2.93 -25.23
C PRO A 258 20.81 1.65 -25.97
N ARG A 259 19.90 0.67 -25.97
CA ARG A 259 20.07 -0.56 -26.75
C ARG A 259 19.38 -0.42 -28.11
N ASP A 260 20.00 -0.97 -29.14
CA ASP A 260 19.43 -0.97 -30.48
C ASP A 260 18.21 -1.89 -30.61
N LYS A 261 18.15 -2.96 -29.79
CA LYS A 261 17.08 -3.95 -29.85
C LYS A 261 16.39 -4.12 -28.52
N VAL A 262 15.07 -4.22 -28.57
CA VAL A 262 14.22 -4.62 -27.46
C VAL A 262 14.34 -6.14 -27.29
N ASP A 263 14.69 -6.57 -26.08
CA ASP A 263 14.82 -7.97 -25.71
C ASP A 263 13.81 -8.33 -24.58
N LEU A 264 13.81 -9.61 -24.18
CA LEU A 264 12.95 -10.10 -23.12
C LEU A 264 13.26 -9.45 -21.76
N GLU A 265 14.53 -9.08 -21.51
CA GLU A 265 14.91 -8.37 -20.29
C GLU A 265 14.25 -7.00 -20.21
N THR A 266 14.23 -6.25 -21.33
CA THR A 266 13.55 -4.95 -21.43
C THR A 266 12.05 -5.09 -21.14
N VAL A 267 11.38 -6.09 -21.75
CA VAL A 267 9.96 -6.37 -21.52
C VAL A 267 9.69 -6.71 -20.06
N THR A 268 10.47 -7.62 -19.48
CA THR A 268 10.34 -8.03 -18.08
C THR A 268 10.53 -6.85 -17.14
N THR A 269 11.49 -5.97 -17.44
CA THR A 269 11.73 -4.74 -16.69
C THR A 269 10.52 -3.81 -16.72
N ILE A 270 9.98 -3.55 -17.92
CA ILE A 270 8.83 -2.64 -18.12
C ILE A 270 7.58 -3.18 -17.41
N ILE A 271 7.30 -4.47 -17.51
CA ILE A 271 6.16 -5.11 -16.82
C ILE A 271 6.34 -5.05 -15.31
N THR A 272 7.53 -5.38 -14.81
CA THR A 272 7.83 -5.39 -13.37
C THR A 272 7.77 -3.99 -12.78
N ALA A 273 8.27 -2.99 -13.52
CA ALA A 273 8.28 -1.58 -13.11
C ALA A 273 7.10 -0.77 -13.70
N ARG A 274 6.00 -1.42 -14.10
CA ARG A 274 4.88 -0.78 -14.84
C ARG A 274 4.35 0.50 -14.20
N MET A 275 4.27 0.57 -12.88
CA MET A 275 3.78 1.75 -12.16
C MET A 275 4.75 2.94 -12.29
N GLN A 276 6.08 2.67 -12.25
CA GLN A 276 7.09 3.69 -12.49
C GLN A 276 7.06 4.12 -13.96
N VAL A 277 6.96 3.18 -14.90
CA VAL A 277 6.87 3.46 -16.35
C VAL A 277 5.68 4.37 -16.66
N LEU A 278 4.48 4.06 -16.14
CA LEU A 278 3.30 4.91 -16.32
C LEU A 278 3.44 6.28 -15.68
N ARG A 279 4.05 6.35 -14.50
CA ARG A 279 4.35 7.61 -13.83
C ARG A 279 5.31 8.47 -14.66
N ASP A 280 6.37 7.85 -15.17
CA ASP A 280 7.38 8.54 -15.99
C ASP A 280 6.79 8.97 -17.32
N TYR A 281 5.95 8.14 -17.96
CA TYR A 281 5.16 8.52 -19.12
C TYR A 281 4.27 9.74 -18.84
N ALA A 282 3.54 9.74 -17.74
CA ALA A 282 2.73 10.89 -17.35
C ALA A 282 3.57 12.16 -17.14
N ALA A 283 4.74 12.03 -16.51
CA ALA A 283 5.61 13.16 -16.19
C ALA A 283 6.37 13.73 -17.40
N THR A 284 6.81 12.86 -18.33
CA THR A 284 7.70 13.26 -19.44
C THR A 284 6.97 13.38 -20.80
N VAL A 285 5.82 12.72 -20.94
CA VAL A 285 5.02 12.75 -22.18
C VAL A 285 3.70 13.49 -21.97
N THR A 286 2.78 12.94 -21.17
CA THR A 286 1.39 13.44 -21.08
C THR A 286 1.32 14.88 -20.57
N ILE A 287 1.96 15.18 -19.45
CA ILE A 287 1.89 16.51 -18.83
C ILE A 287 2.62 17.59 -19.66
N PRO A 288 3.83 17.33 -20.20
CA PRO A 288 4.48 18.28 -21.08
C PRO A 288 3.71 18.54 -22.39
N THR A 289 3.10 17.50 -23.00
CA THR A 289 2.24 17.68 -24.18
C THR A 289 1.03 18.55 -23.87
N LEU A 290 0.33 18.29 -22.74
CA LEU A 290 -0.77 19.14 -22.30
C LEU A 290 -0.36 20.60 -22.10
N LYS A 291 0.83 20.84 -21.52
CA LYS A 291 1.35 22.21 -21.34
C LYS A 291 1.64 22.90 -22.70
N ALA A 292 2.19 22.15 -23.64
CA ALA A 292 2.48 22.68 -24.98
C ALA A 292 1.19 23.04 -25.73
N GLU A 293 0.17 22.19 -25.69
CA GLU A 293 -1.14 22.47 -26.32
C GLU A 293 -1.86 23.64 -25.63
N ALA A 294 -1.86 23.72 -24.31
CA ALA A 294 -2.42 24.85 -23.58
C ALA A 294 -1.71 26.18 -23.94
N ALA A 295 -0.40 26.18 -24.12
CA ALA A 295 0.35 27.35 -24.52
C ALA A 295 0.01 27.79 -25.94
N ARG A 296 -0.26 26.87 -26.89
CA ARG A 296 -0.69 27.15 -28.25
C ARG A 296 -2.07 27.81 -28.32
N SER A 297 -2.98 27.41 -27.45
CA SER A 297 -4.35 27.93 -27.35
C SER A 297 -4.50 29.14 -26.44
N ALA A 298 -3.40 29.75 -25.96
CA ALA A 298 -3.37 30.77 -24.91
C ALA A 298 -4.18 30.39 -23.64
N GLY A 299 -4.35 29.11 -23.39
CA GLY A 299 -5.13 28.56 -22.29
C GLY A 299 -4.28 28.23 -21.09
N ALA A 300 -4.89 28.21 -19.89
CA ALA A 300 -4.24 27.74 -18.67
C ALA A 300 -4.42 26.21 -18.51
N VAL A 301 -3.35 25.52 -18.08
CA VAL A 301 -3.41 24.09 -17.76
C VAL A 301 -4.28 23.86 -16.53
N SER A 302 -5.50 23.38 -16.73
CA SER A 302 -6.40 23.04 -15.64
C SER A 302 -5.90 21.81 -14.89
N ARG A 303 -5.90 21.89 -13.53
CA ARG A 303 -5.61 20.74 -12.67
C ARG A 303 -6.58 19.57 -12.93
N ARG A 304 -7.83 19.87 -13.31
CA ARG A 304 -8.85 18.85 -13.64
C ARG A 304 -8.46 18.08 -14.90
N VAL A 305 -8.11 18.79 -16.00
CA VAL A 305 -7.70 18.17 -17.26
C VAL A 305 -6.44 17.32 -17.07
N LYS A 306 -5.43 17.84 -16.37
CA LYS A 306 -4.24 17.06 -16.03
C LYS A 306 -4.62 15.75 -15.32
N LYS A 307 -5.56 15.80 -14.35
CA LYS A 307 -6.00 14.64 -13.58
C LYS A 307 -6.76 13.63 -14.45
N LEU A 308 -7.58 14.08 -15.41
CA LEU A 308 -8.30 13.21 -16.35
C LEU A 308 -7.33 12.40 -17.22
N LEU A 309 -6.32 13.07 -17.81
CA LEU A 309 -5.36 12.45 -18.72
C LEU A 309 -4.44 11.41 -18.06
N VAL A 310 -4.14 11.54 -16.76
CA VAL A 310 -3.21 10.64 -16.08
C VAL A 310 -3.90 9.55 -15.25
N ARG A 311 -5.17 9.75 -14.88
CA ARG A 311 -5.89 8.85 -13.98
C ARG A 311 -6.14 7.48 -14.62
N HIS A 312 -6.15 6.43 -13.79
CA HIS A 312 -6.55 5.10 -14.24
C HIS A 312 -8.03 5.12 -14.70
N PRO A 313 -8.38 4.50 -15.84
CA PRO A 313 -9.75 4.55 -16.40
C PRO A 313 -10.85 4.05 -15.47
N SER A 314 -10.56 3.06 -14.60
CA SER A 314 -11.50 2.53 -13.60
C SER A 314 -11.98 3.57 -12.58
N LEU A 315 -11.24 4.65 -12.39
CA LEU A 315 -11.53 5.71 -11.42
C LEU A 315 -12.21 6.94 -12.04
N LEU A 316 -12.58 6.87 -13.30
CA LEU A 316 -13.32 7.90 -14.01
C LEU A 316 -14.81 7.55 -13.98
N ASP A 317 -15.65 8.45 -13.44
CA ASP A 317 -17.09 8.40 -13.64
C ASP A 317 -17.48 8.80 -15.06
N ASP A 318 -18.75 8.64 -15.43
CA ASP A 318 -19.21 8.88 -16.79
C ASP A 318 -19.02 10.33 -17.22
N ALA A 319 -19.27 11.30 -16.35
CA ALA A 319 -19.03 12.72 -16.62
C ALA A 319 -17.55 13.05 -16.85
N ALA A 320 -16.65 12.36 -16.11
CA ALA A 320 -15.21 12.49 -16.31
C ALA A 320 -14.74 11.86 -17.63
N ARG A 321 -15.35 10.72 -18.02
CA ARG A 321 -15.07 10.07 -19.32
C ARG A 321 -15.51 10.94 -20.48
N GLU A 322 -16.73 11.50 -20.46
CA GLU A 322 -17.20 12.43 -21.49
C GLU A 322 -16.28 13.64 -21.61
N ARG A 323 -15.90 14.24 -20.49
CA ARG A 323 -14.96 15.37 -20.48
C ARG A 323 -13.58 15.02 -21.01
N LEU A 324 -13.09 13.81 -20.72
CA LEU A 324 -11.83 13.31 -21.30
C LEU A 324 -11.94 13.20 -22.83
N GLN A 325 -13.04 12.64 -23.34
CA GLN A 325 -13.28 12.54 -24.79
C GLN A 325 -13.31 13.93 -25.47
N GLN A 326 -13.95 14.92 -24.84
CA GLN A 326 -13.94 16.29 -25.34
C GLN A 326 -12.52 16.85 -25.45
N VAL A 327 -11.70 16.72 -24.38
CA VAL A 327 -10.30 17.16 -24.38
C VAL A 327 -9.47 16.46 -25.47
N LEU A 328 -9.70 15.17 -25.70
CA LEU A 328 -9.00 14.40 -26.71
C LEU A 328 -9.48 14.74 -28.13
N ALA A 329 -10.72 15.16 -28.30
CA ALA A 329 -11.25 15.64 -29.59
C ALA A 329 -10.63 16.98 -30.02
N GLU A 330 -10.29 17.85 -29.08
CA GLU A 330 -9.73 19.19 -29.31
C GLU A 330 -8.25 19.17 -29.69
N SER A 331 -7.49 18.09 -29.37
CA SER A 331 -6.05 18.02 -29.64
C SER A 331 -5.62 16.65 -30.17
N ALA A 332 -5.17 16.61 -31.41
CA ALA A 332 -4.61 15.39 -32.01
C ALA A 332 -3.37 14.89 -31.25
N ALA A 333 -2.51 15.77 -30.75
CA ALA A 333 -1.33 15.40 -30.00
C ALA A 333 -1.70 14.73 -28.67
N LEU A 334 -2.70 15.26 -27.92
CA LEU A 334 -3.19 14.66 -26.68
C LEU A 334 -3.87 13.33 -26.93
N ARG A 335 -4.62 13.19 -28.02
CA ARG A 335 -5.24 11.93 -28.43
C ARG A 335 -4.18 10.87 -28.69
N THR A 336 -3.19 11.15 -29.52
CA THR A 336 -2.07 10.26 -29.80
C THR A 336 -1.36 9.82 -28.51
N VAL A 337 -0.99 10.76 -27.66
CA VAL A 337 -0.32 10.45 -26.38
C VAL A 337 -1.19 9.60 -25.46
N HIS A 338 -2.50 9.84 -25.43
CA HIS A 338 -3.44 9.03 -24.63
C HIS A 338 -3.56 7.60 -25.18
N GLU A 339 -3.74 7.43 -26.48
CA GLU A 339 -3.80 6.12 -27.15
C GLU A 339 -2.53 5.29 -26.90
N PHE A 340 -1.36 5.90 -27.03
CA PHE A 340 -0.09 5.22 -26.75
C PHE A 340 0.05 4.82 -25.29
N ARG A 341 -0.47 5.61 -24.34
CA ARG A 341 -0.51 5.23 -22.92
C ARG A 341 -1.39 4.01 -22.68
N GLU A 342 -2.58 3.97 -23.27
CA GLU A 342 -3.52 2.85 -23.12
C GLU A 342 -2.94 1.57 -23.77
N ARG A 343 -2.32 1.68 -24.94
CA ARG A 343 -1.63 0.57 -25.61
C ARG A 343 -0.44 0.04 -24.78
N LEU A 344 0.33 0.93 -24.15
CA LEU A 344 1.40 0.54 -23.24
C LEU A 344 0.82 -0.24 -22.04
N ALA A 345 -0.35 0.15 -21.52
CA ALA A 345 -1.01 -0.54 -20.43
C ALA A 345 -1.51 -1.96 -20.79
N VAL A 346 -1.78 -2.24 -22.05
CA VAL A 346 -2.16 -3.58 -22.53
C VAL A 346 -1.05 -4.62 -22.34
N LEU A 347 0.21 -4.22 -22.38
CA LEU A 347 1.37 -5.13 -22.23
C LEU A 347 1.33 -5.94 -20.91
N TRP A 348 0.76 -5.39 -19.84
CA TRP A 348 0.67 -6.08 -18.55
C TRP A 348 -0.74 -6.53 -18.16
N SER A 349 -1.69 -6.43 -19.10
CA SER A 349 -3.08 -6.86 -18.86
C SER A 349 -3.28 -8.37 -18.78
N GLY A 350 -2.25 -9.16 -19.06
CA GLY A 350 -2.32 -10.63 -19.14
C GLY A 350 -3.03 -11.17 -20.40
N LYS A 351 -3.45 -10.28 -21.33
CA LYS A 351 -4.14 -10.65 -22.57
C LYS A 351 -3.19 -11.15 -23.66
N ILE A 352 -1.90 -10.92 -23.52
CA ILE A 352 -0.87 -11.33 -24.49
C ILE A 352 -0.24 -12.65 -24.00
N GLY A 353 -0.39 -13.70 -24.77
CA GLY A 353 -0.24 -15.08 -24.29
C GLY A 353 1.18 -15.62 -24.09
N ASN A 354 2.25 -14.96 -24.60
CA ASN A 354 3.63 -15.41 -24.38
C ASN A 354 4.66 -14.28 -24.47
N ASN A 355 5.88 -14.56 -24.02
CA ASN A 355 6.98 -13.59 -23.96
C ASN A 355 7.43 -13.08 -25.33
N GLU A 356 7.37 -13.90 -26.36
CA GLU A 356 7.74 -13.50 -27.73
C GLU A 356 6.77 -12.47 -28.27
N ARG A 357 5.47 -12.71 -28.14
CA ARG A 357 4.42 -11.75 -28.51
C ARG A 357 4.50 -10.47 -27.71
N LEU A 358 4.79 -10.53 -26.41
CA LEU A 358 5.00 -9.35 -25.60
C LEU A 358 6.18 -8.51 -26.09
N THR A 359 7.27 -9.18 -26.49
CA THR A 359 8.46 -8.51 -27.04
C THR A 359 8.13 -7.84 -28.38
N GLU A 360 7.38 -8.52 -29.25
CA GLU A 360 6.97 -7.99 -30.54
C GLU A 360 6.03 -6.79 -30.37
N HIS A 361 5.00 -6.88 -29.54
CA HIS A 361 4.12 -5.75 -29.26
C HIS A 361 4.85 -4.53 -28.68
N LEU A 362 5.87 -4.74 -27.84
CA LEU A 362 6.69 -3.63 -27.34
C LEU A 362 7.54 -3.01 -28.45
N ARG A 363 8.10 -3.82 -29.37
CA ARG A 363 8.84 -3.33 -30.54
C ARG A 363 7.95 -2.50 -31.45
N GLU A 364 6.78 -3.02 -31.81
CA GLU A 364 5.77 -2.31 -32.61
C GLU A 364 5.41 -0.98 -31.93
N TRP A 365 5.09 -1.01 -30.63
CA TRP A 365 4.78 0.20 -29.88
C TRP A 365 5.90 1.25 -29.95
N ILE A 366 7.16 0.83 -29.80
CA ILE A 366 8.34 1.72 -29.85
C ILE A 366 8.51 2.30 -31.25
N CYS A 367 8.45 1.48 -32.31
CA CYS A 367 8.58 1.92 -33.70
C CYS A 367 7.51 2.96 -34.06
N GLU A 368 6.25 2.69 -33.73
CA GLU A 368 5.14 3.60 -34.00
C GLU A 368 5.25 4.89 -33.16
N ALA A 369 5.69 4.79 -31.89
CA ALA A 369 5.90 5.96 -31.04
C ALA A 369 7.01 6.86 -31.60
N GLU A 370 8.08 6.29 -32.13
CA GLU A 370 9.16 7.02 -32.82
C GLU A 370 8.67 7.68 -34.13
N ALA A 371 7.70 7.09 -34.83
CA ALA A 371 7.09 7.62 -36.04
C ALA A 371 5.92 8.58 -35.79
N SER A 372 5.49 8.77 -34.56
CA SER A 372 4.25 9.49 -34.18
C SER A 372 4.24 11.01 -34.49
N GLY A 373 5.38 11.62 -34.75
CA GLY A 373 5.50 13.08 -34.89
C GLY A 373 5.40 13.86 -33.56
N VAL A 374 5.17 13.19 -32.43
CA VAL A 374 5.13 13.80 -31.10
C VAL A 374 6.50 13.64 -30.42
N GLU A 375 7.31 14.69 -30.43
CA GLU A 375 8.70 14.69 -29.95
C GLU A 375 8.85 14.04 -28.56
N ARG A 376 7.97 14.36 -27.61
CA ARG A 376 8.01 13.82 -26.24
C ARG A 376 7.80 12.30 -26.21
N LEU A 377 6.92 11.80 -27.06
CA LEU A 377 6.65 10.37 -27.19
C LEU A 377 7.84 9.64 -27.81
N GLN A 378 8.48 10.23 -28.82
CA GLN A 378 9.69 9.72 -29.45
C GLN A 378 10.86 9.61 -28.44
N VAL A 379 11.07 10.65 -27.62
CA VAL A 379 12.10 10.64 -26.57
C VAL A 379 11.83 9.53 -25.56
N PHE A 380 10.57 9.39 -25.10
CA PHE A 380 10.20 8.34 -24.15
C PHE A 380 10.36 6.93 -24.75
N ALA A 381 10.01 6.72 -26.01
CA ALA A 381 10.20 5.44 -26.68
C ALA A 381 11.67 5.01 -26.74
N ARG A 382 12.58 5.95 -27.05
CA ARG A 382 14.02 5.72 -26.96
C ARG A 382 14.49 5.39 -25.54
N GLN A 383 13.96 6.10 -24.55
CA GLN A 383 14.26 5.85 -23.13
C GLN A 383 13.81 4.47 -22.67
N LEU A 384 12.67 3.95 -23.14
CA LEU A 384 12.18 2.62 -22.79
C LEU A 384 13.19 1.51 -23.14
N ARG A 385 13.96 1.66 -24.22
CA ARG A 385 15.00 0.67 -24.62
C ARG A 385 16.17 0.62 -23.63
N SER A 386 16.36 1.66 -22.83
CA SER A 386 17.45 1.75 -21.86
C SER A 386 17.06 1.31 -20.45
N TYR A 387 15.78 0.95 -20.21
CA TYR A 387 15.31 0.56 -18.90
C TYR A 387 15.84 -0.80 -18.47
N ARG A 388 16.38 -0.84 -17.25
CA ARG A 388 16.77 -2.05 -16.51
C ARG A 388 16.29 -1.97 -15.08
N LEU A 389 16.19 -3.13 -14.42
CA LEU A 389 15.96 -3.17 -12.98
C LEU A 389 17.29 -2.95 -12.26
N GLU A 390 17.29 -2.02 -11.30
CA GLU A 390 18.38 -1.95 -10.34
C GLU A 390 18.47 -3.28 -9.60
N PRO A 391 19.65 -3.91 -9.48
CA PRO A 391 19.81 -5.09 -8.64
C PRO A 391 19.32 -4.79 -7.23
N MET A 392 18.62 -5.75 -6.60
CA MET A 392 18.24 -5.59 -5.20
C MET A 392 19.53 -5.45 -4.37
N PRO A 393 19.59 -4.46 -3.47
CA PRO A 393 20.69 -4.40 -2.52
C PRO A 393 20.73 -5.71 -1.73
N ALA A 394 21.92 -6.33 -1.69
CA ALA A 394 22.19 -7.57 -0.99
C ALA A 394 21.92 -7.45 0.52
#